data_51afeedd3d47e6681be20a0fb2b1f3e2
#
_entry.id   51afeedd3d47e6681be20a0fb2b1f3e2
#
_cell.length_a   1.000
_cell.length_b   1.000
_cell.length_c   1.000
_cell.angle_alpha   90.00
_cell.angle_beta   90.00
_cell.angle_gamma   90.00
#
_symmetry.space_group_name_H-M   'P 1'
#
loop_
_entity.id
_entity.type
_entity.pdbx_description
1 polymer ?
#
loop_
_entity_poly.entity_id
_entity_poly.type
_entity_poly.pdbx_seq_one_letter_code
_entity_poly.pdbx_strand_id
1 'polypeptide(L)'
;MRFDLNPLTQEELTMGHFTKTCAAMIGLLALQTGATAATISPAGRAVTMTGTLTQDVAGQFTTVCRVTLYGTTDRLGITFDRYTGTKVSGGPLDCNSGLVLPLRLQADSSNQVTIINMTVDTRLGRCGPSNVVLPWNNATSTAGPGTAVLKGNGGQFAGKDCHASGSLTVSPAIQIK
;
A
#
# COMPACT_ATOMS: atom_id res chain seq x y z
N MET A 1 11.42 -12.55 -53.06
CA MET A 1 10.48 -11.71 -52.32
C MET A 1 10.86 -10.28 -52.58
N ARG A 2 9.99 -9.52 -53.29
CA ARG A 2 10.21 -8.12 -53.65
C ARG A 2 9.57 -7.24 -52.58
N PHE A 3 10.29 -6.26 -52.10
CA PHE A 3 9.78 -5.20 -51.26
C PHE A 3 9.43 -4.01 -52.15
N ASP A 4 8.16 -3.67 -52.24
CA ASP A 4 7.71 -2.45 -52.90
C ASP A 4 7.70 -1.29 -51.90
N LEU A 5 8.53 -0.28 -52.19
CA LEU A 5 8.58 0.99 -51.49
C LEU A 5 7.61 1.96 -52.18
N ASN A 6 6.60 2.42 -51.45
CA ASN A 6 5.65 3.41 -51.92
C ASN A 6 6.13 4.83 -51.52
N PRO A 7 6.15 5.79 -52.46
CA PRO A 7 6.66 7.14 -52.19
C PRO A 7 5.61 8.04 -51.55
N LEU A 8 6.11 8.84 -50.60
CA LEU A 8 5.38 9.91 -49.93
C LEU A 8 5.00 11.04 -50.87
N THR A 9 3.73 11.37 -50.96
CA THR A 9 3.20 12.58 -51.60
C THR A 9 3.35 13.77 -50.64
N GLN A 10 4.10 14.79 -51.11
CA GLN A 10 4.12 16.12 -50.49
C GLN A 10 2.85 16.86 -50.90
N GLU A 11 2.04 17.26 -49.92
CA GLU A 11 1.00 18.29 -50.15
C GLU A 11 1.54 19.66 -49.69
N GLU A 12 1.55 20.59 -50.67
CA GLU A 12 1.89 21.98 -50.47
C GLU A 12 0.87 22.68 -49.53
N LEU A 13 1.40 23.28 -48.46
CA LEU A 13 0.61 24.19 -47.64
C LEU A 13 0.66 25.61 -48.18
N THR A 14 -0.43 26.03 -48.79
CA THR A 14 -0.72 27.41 -49.20
C THR A 14 -0.77 28.33 -47.98
N MET A 15 0.04 29.39 -48.07
CA MET A 15 0.13 30.49 -47.12
C MET A 15 -1.10 31.41 -47.21
N GLY A 16 -2.04 31.23 -46.27
CA GLY A 16 -3.18 32.13 -46.10
C GLY A 16 -2.89 33.18 -45.03
N HIS A 17 -2.86 34.44 -45.45
CA HIS A 17 -2.82 35.61 -44.58
C HIS A 17 -4.05 35.63 -43.65
N PHE A 18 -3.81 35.60 -42.34
CA PHE A 18 -4.82 35.98 -41.35
C PHE A 18 -4.32 37.11 -40.45
N THR A 19 -5.01 38.19 -40.58
CA THR A 19 -4.96 39.49 -39.87
C THR A 19 -5.08 39.33 -38.34
N LYS A 20 -4.31 40.17 -37.69
CA LYS A 20 -4.29 40.60 -36.29
C LYS A 20 -5.63 40.48 -35.55
N THR A 21 -5.66 39.64 -34.52
CA THR A 21 -6.52 39.84 -33.36
C THR A 21 -5.73 39.47 -32.12
N CYS A 22 -5.34 40.51 -31.35
CA CYS A 22 -4.82 40.37 -30.00
C CYS A 22 -5.97 39.91 -29.11
N ALA A 23 -6.03 38.58 -28.84
CA ALA A 23 -6.85 38.06 -27.78
C ALA A 23 -5.94 37.90 -26.54
N ALA A 24 -6.24 38.69 -25.51
CA ALA A 24 -5.62 38.62 -24.20
C ALA A 24 -5.80 37.21 -23.63
N MET A 25 -4.74 36.41 -23.66
CA MET A 25 -4.68 35.18 -22.87
C MET A 25 -4.53 35.58 -21.41
N ILE A 26 -5.65 35.63 -20.71
CA ILE A 26 -5.67 35.58 -19.25
C ILE A 26 -5.13 34.23 -18.90
N GLY A 27 -3.85 34.20 -18.47
CA GLY A 27 -3.22 33.01 -17.96
C GLY A 27 -3.98 32.53 -16.72
N LEU A 28 -4.76 31.46 -16.85
CA LEU A 28 -5.14 30.64 -15.71
C LEU A 28 -3.84 30.07 -15.15
N LEU A 29 -3.28 30.76 -14.16
CA LEU A 29 -2.38 30.15 -13.20
C LEU A 29 -3.21 29.11 -12.46
N ALA A 30 -3.22 27.87 -12.99
CA ALA A 30 -3.65 26.71 -12.25
C ALA A 30 -2.72 26.66 -11.02
N LEU A 31 -3.22 27.10 -9.88
CA LEU A 31 -2.65 26.79 -8.58
C LEU A 31 -2.61 25.26 -8.50
N GLN A 32 -1.49 24.69 -8.92
CA GLN A 32 -1.18 23.32 -8.58
C GLN A 32 -0.97 23.33 -7.05
N THR A 33 -2.05 23.04 -6.34
CA THR A 33 -1.95 22.64 -4.94
C THR A 33 -1.18 21.33 -4.95
N GLY A 34 0.14 21.45 -4.87
CA GLY A 34 1.00 20.29 -4.71
C GLY A 34 0.49 19.53 -3.49
N ALA A 35 -0.05 18.34 -3.70
CA ALA A 35 -0.40 17.47 -2.60
C ALA A 35 0.86 17.26 -1.78
N THR A 36 0.96 17.92 -0.64
CA THR A 36 2.07 17.68 0.30
C THR A 36 1.94 16.24 0.76
N ALA A 37 2.99 15.45 0.51
CA ALA A 37 3.04 14.08 0.98
C ALA A 37 2.82 14.07 2.50
N ALA A 38 1.95 13.17 2.97
CA ALA A 38 1.68 13.03 4.40
C ALA A 38 2.97 12.66 5.14
N THR A 39 3.15 13.20 6.34
CA THR A 39 4.35 13.00 7.13
C THR A 39 4.06 12.48 8.53
N ILE A 40 4.94 11.61 9.04
CA ILE A 40 4.87 11.05 10.39
C ILE A 40 5.69 11.92 11.37
N SER A 41 5.11 12.16 12.52
CA SER A 41 5.74 12.87 13.64
C SER A 41 5.52 12.11 14.95
N PRO A 42 6.57 11.88 15.76
CA PRO A 42 7.97 12.16 15.49
C PRO A 42 8.61 11.14 14.53
N ALA A 43 9.56 11.58 13.70
CA ALA A 43 10.41 10.72 12.89
C ALA A 43 11.62 10.22 13.69
N GLY A 44 12.23 9.10 13.24
CA GLY A 44 13.41 8.50 13.88
C GLY A 44 13.13 7.81 15.21
N ARG A 45 11.88 7.52 15.52
CA ARG A 45 11.47 6.90 16.79
C ARG A 45 11.24 5.41 16.66
N ALA A 46 11.75 4.63 17.60
CA ALA A 46 11.37 3.24 17.73
C ALA A 46 9.91 3.12 18.18
N VAL A 47 9.16 2.25 17.51
CA VAL A 47 7.75 2.00 17.77
C VAL A 47 7.44 0.51 17.76
N THR A 48 6.36 0.15 18.44
CA THR A 48 5.71 -1.15 18.30
C THR A 48 4.31 -0.96 17.73
N MET A 49 3.85 -1.88 16.89
CA MET A 49 2.50 -1.90 16.37
C MET A 49 1.84 -3.22 16.76
N THR A 50 0.79 -3.17 17.54
CA THR A 50 0.16 -4.37 18.15
C THR A 50 -1.32 -4.44 17.81
N GLY A 51 -1.84 -5.67 17.71
CA GLY A 51 -3.27 -5.89 17.55
C GLY A 51 -3.64 -7.34 17.34
N THR A 52 -4.90 -7.56 17.04
CA THR A 52 -5.44 -8.88 16.74
C THR A 52 -5.88 -8.90 15.28
N LEU A 53 -5.38 -9.86 14.53
CA LEU A 53 -5.72 -10.10 13.14
C LEU A 53 -6.42 -11.44 12.99
N THR A 54 -7.52 -11.44 12.26
CA THR A 54 -8.17 -12.65 11.77
C THR A 54 -7.66 -12.92 10.37
N GLN A 55 -7.06 -14.07 10.17
CA GLN A 55 -6.56 -14.54 8.89
C GLN A 55 -7.47 -15.65 8.36
N ASP A 56 -7.93 -15.50 7.14
CA ASP A 56 -8.74 -16.49 6.42
C ASP A 56 -8.08 -16.81 5.08
N VAL A 57 -7.99 -18.08 4.76
CA VAL A 57 -7.45 -18.52 3.48
C VAL A 57 -8.52 -19.27 2.71
N ALA A 58 -9.09 -18.60 1.73
CA ALA A 58 -10.05 -19.14 0.77
C ALA A 58 -11.28 -19.83 1.44
N GLY A 59 -11.69 -19.37 2.63
CA GLY A 59 -12.75 -20.00 3.40
C GLY A 59 -12.41 -21.40 3.93
N GLN A 60 -11.14 -21.85 3.82
CA GLN A 60 -10.75 -23.19 4.27
C GLN A 60 -10.45 -23.24 5.76
N PHE A 61 -9.80 -22.21 6.27
CA PHE A 61 -9.51 -22.10 7.70
C PHE A 61 -9.33 -20.64 8.12
N THR A 62 -9.88 -20.34 9.26
CA THR A 62 -9.74 -19.05 9.91
C THR A 62 -8.81 -19.20 11.11
N THR A 63 -7.82 -18.33 11.24
CA THR A 63 -6.91 -18.29 12.38
C THR A 63 -6.89 -16.88 12.96
N VAL A 64 -6.99 -16.76 14.27
CA VAL A 64 -6.91 -15.47 14.98
C VAL A 64 -5.55 -15.36 15.64
N CYS A 65 -4.81 -14.31 15.29
CA CYS A 65 -3.46 -14.04 15.74
C CYS A 65 -3.40 -12.71 16.50
N ARG A 66 -2.78 -12.71 17.67
CA ARG A 66 -2.26 -11.48 18.26
C ARG A 66 -0.86 -11.25 17.73
N VAL A 67 -0.63 -10.07 17.14
CA VAL A 67 0.64 -9.74 16.50
C VAL A 67 1.28 -8.50 17.12
N THR A 68 2.59 -8.45 17.10
CA THR A 68 3.41 -7.30 17.47
C THR A 68 4.50 -7.12 16.44
N LEU A 69 4.53 -5.96 15.81
CA LEU A 69 5.55 -5.52 14.88
C LEU A 69 6.45 -4.51 15.59
N TYR A 70 7.76 -4.59 15.35
CA TYR A 70 8.76 -3.67 15.89
C TYR A 70 9.43 -2.96 14.75
N GLY A 71 9.55 -1.64 14.85
CA GLY A 71 10.10 -0.84 13.76
C GLY A 71 10.51 0.56 14.17
N THR A 72 10.86 1.35 13.17
CA THR A 72 11.30 2.73 13.32
C THR A 72 10.53 3.63 12.37
N THR A 73 10.08 4.79 12.86
CA THR A 73 9.44 5.82 12.06
C THR A 73 10.47 6.59 11.25
N ASP A 74 10.13 6.98 10.03
CA ASP A 74 10.74 8.09 9.32
C ASP A 74 9.66 9.11 8.94
N ARG A 75 9.99 10.11 8.14
CA ARG A 75 9.03 11.16 7.76
C ARG A 75 7.84 10.64 6.95
N LEU A 76 8.01 9.55 6.20
CA LEU A 76 7.02 9.06 5.25
C LEU A 76 6.32 7.79 5.72
N GLY A 77 6.78 7.15 6.81
CA GLY A 77 6.19 5.89 7.24
C GLY A 77 6.90 5.23 8.42
N ILE A 78 6.63 3.94 8.56
CA ILE A 78 7.27 3.06 9.55
C ILE A 78 7.86 1.86 8.80
N THR A 79 9.11 1.53 9.09
CA THR A 79 9.73 0.29 8.62
C THR A 79 9.78 -0.69 9.79
N PHE A 80 9.13 -1.83 9.64
CA PHE A 80 9.15 -2.92 10.60
C PHE A 80 10.19 -3.95 10.16
N ASP A 81 11.11 -4.30 11.04
CA ASP A 81 12.21 -5.24 10.82
C ASP A 81 12.09 -6.53 11.64
N ARG A 82 11.17 -6.55 12.60
CA ARG A 82 10.90 -7.70 13.45
C ARG A 82 9.42 -7.82 13.74
N TYR A 83 8.96 -9.06 13.87
CA TYR A 83 7.58 -9.36 14.23
C TYR A 83 7.50 -10.58 15.15
N THR A 84 6.49 -10.60 16.00
CA THR A 84 6.10 -11.76 16.80
C THR A 84 4.60 -11.96 16.72
N GLY A 85 4.16 -13.20 16.71
CA GLY A 85 2.74 -13.52 16.67
C GLY A 85 2.41 -14.67 17.62
N THR A 86 1.25 -14.60 18.24
CA THR A 86 0.73 -15.67 19.12
C THR A 86 -0.66 -16.04 18.66
N LYS A 87 -0.90 -17.34 18.46
CA LYS A 87 -2.22 -17.85 18.13
C LYS A 87 -3.18 -17.66 19.31
N VAL A 88 -4.33 -17.04 19.03
CA VAL A 88 -5.42 -16.89 19.99
C VAL A 88 -6.41 -18.04 19.79
N SER A 89 -6.79 -18.35 18.54
CA SER A 89 -7.73 -19.42 18.21
C SER A 89 -7.66 -19.81 16.74
N GLY A 90 -8.35 -20.87 16.36
CA GLY A 90 -8.63 -21.25 14.99
C GLY A 90 -7.61 -22.22 14.37
N GLY A 91 -7.51 -22.17 13.06
CA GLY A 91 -6.91 -23.15 12.16
C GLY A 91 -5.42 -23.43 12.30
N PRO A 92 -4.81 -24.08 11.30
CA PRO A 92 -3.45 -24.63 11.39
C PRO A 92 -2.35 -23.59 11.17
N LEU A 93 -2.66 -22.34 10.82
CA LEU A 93 -1.65 -21.34 10.57
C LEU A 93 -0.87 -21.00 11.83
N ASP A 94 0.44 -20.90 11.69
CA ASP A 94 1.33 -20.43 12.73
C ASP A 94 1.41 -18.89 12.69
N CYS A 95 1.03 -18.25 13.77
CA CYS A 95 1.01 -16.79 13.88
C CYS A 95 2.42 -16.19 14.05
N ASN A 96 3.42 -16.99 14.39
CA ASN A 96 4.79 -16.50 14.60
C ASN A 96 5.69 -16.67 13.36
N SER A 97 5.12 -17.11 12.27
CA SER A 97 5.83 -17.28 10.99
C SER A 97 4.98 -16.75 9.83
N GLY A 98 5.64 -16.41 8.77
CA GLY A 98 5.00 -16.13 7.49
C GLY A 98 5.00 -14.67 7.06
N LEU A 99 5.01 -13.68 7.94
CA LEU A 99 5.12 -12.29 7.50
C LEU A 99 6.54 -12.03 6.98
N VAL A 100 6.64 -11.60 5.72
CA VAL A 100 7.92 -11.29 5.09
C VAL A 100 8.36 -9.89 5.50
N LEU A 101 9.57 -9.77 6.02
CA LEU A 101 10.17 -8.52 6.47
C LEU A 101 11.35 -8.11 5.55
N PRO A 102 11.73 -6.84 5.51
CA PRO A 102 11.11 -5.71 6.21
C PRO A 102 9.73 -5.36 5.62
N LEU A 103 8.80 -4.91 6.47
CA LEU A 103 7.49 -4.45 6.08
C LEU A 103 7.42 -2.93 6.19
N ARG A 104 6.91 -2.27 5.15
CA ARG A 104 6.75 -0.81 5.12
C ARG A 104 5.30 -0.41 5.28
N LEU A 105 4.99 0.43 6.27
CA LEU A 105 3.75 1.19 6.36
C LEU A 105 4.04 2.61 5.92
N GLN A 106 3.40 3.06 4.86
CA GLN A 106 3.53 4.39 4.30
C GLN A 106 2.35 5.26 4.72
N ALA A 107 2.61 6.51 5.06
CA ALA A 107 1.57 7.52 5.30
C ALA A 107 1.12 8.10 3.95
N ASP A 108 -0.16 7.93 3.61
CA ASP A 108 -0.73 8.48 2.37
C ASP A 108 -1.44 9.81 2.64
N SER A 109 -2.14 9.90 3.75
CA SER A 109 -2.83 11.10 4.23
C SER A 109 -2.99 11.06 5.76
N SER A 110 -3.54 12.10 6.35
CA SER A 110 -3.80 12.14 7.80
C SER A 110 -4.77 11.07 8.31
N ASN A 111 -5.50 10.42 7.43
CA ASN A 111 -6.49 9.38 7.75
C ASN A 111 -6.33 8.07 6.97
N GLN A 112 -5.23 7.90 6.25
CA GLN A 112 -4.97 6.71 5.44
C GLN A 112 -3.50 6.33 5.46
N VAL A 113 -3.25 5.03 5.50
CA VAL A 113 -1.92 4.42 5.39
C VAL A 113 -1.97 3.24 4.41
N THR A 114 -0.84 2.95 3.78
CA THR A 114 -0.67 1.77 2.92
C THR A 114 0.46 0.89 3.45
N ILE A 115 0.17 -0.40 3.64
CA ILE A 115 1.20 -1.42 3.82
C ILE A 115 1.70 -1.81 2.44
N ILE A 116 2.98 -1.56 2.17
CA ILE A 116 3.59 -1.78 0.87
C ILE A 116 4.08 -3.22 0.74
N ASN A 117 3.74 -3.88 -0.38
CA ASN A 117 4.21 -5.22 -0.75
C ASN A 117 4.01 -6.27 0.36
N MET A 118 2.88 -6.18 1.09
CA MET A 118 2.57 -7.15 2.13
C MET A 118 2.59 -8.57 1.56
N THR A 119 3.40 -9.42 2.17
CA THR A 119 3.57 -10.81 1.77
C THR A 119 3.52 -11.70 3.02
N VAL A 120 2.76 -12.78 2.93
CA VAL A 120 2.72 -13.83 3.94
C VAL A 120 3.19 -15.13 3.31
N ASP A 121 4.26 -15.72 3.85
CA ASP A 121 4.86 -16.96 3.37
C ASP A 121 4.80 -18.01 4.48
N THR A 122 4.09 -19.09 4.25
CA THR A 122 3.88 -20.16 5.22
C THR A 122 4.26 -21.51 4.62
N ARG A 123 4.32 -22.54 5.43
CA ARG A 123 4.54 -23.92 4.95
C ARG A 123 3.43 -24.42 4.01
N LEU A 124 2.24 -23.82 4.08
CA LEU A 124 1.09 -24.22 3.26
C LEU A 124 1.05 -23.47 1.92
N GLY A 125 1.70 -22.32 1.83
CA GLY A 125 1.73 -21.50 0.63
C GLY A 125 2.03 -20.04 0.92
N ARG A 126 2.04 -19.24 -0.13
CA ARG A 126 2.35 -17.81 -0.12
C ARG A 126 1.14 -16.98 -0.55
N CYS A 127 0.93 -15.84 0.12
CA CYS A 127 -0.06 -14.81 -0.24
C CYS A 127 0.65 -13.47 -0.44
N GLY A 128 0.27 -12.74 -1.46
CA GLY A 128 0.92 -11.48 -1.86
C GLY A 128 2.07 -11.71 -2.85
N PRO A 129 2.88 -10.66 -3.17
CA PRO A 129 2.83 -9.32 -2.56
C PRO A 129 1.58 -8.52 -2.96
N SER A 130 1.11 -7.66 -2.06
CA SER A 130 0.01 -6.73 -2.33
C SER A 130 0.16 -5.46 -1.50
N ASN A 131 -0.26 -4.33 -2.05
CA ASN A 131 -0.41 -3.11 -1.28
C ASN A 131 -1.76 -3.12 -0.56
N VAL A 132 -1.75 -2.87 0.75
CA VAL A 132 -2.94 -2.91 1.58
C VAL A 132 -3.22 -1.52 2.14
N VAL A 133 -4.30 -0.90 1.67
CA VAL A 133 -4.74 0.41 2.12
C VAL A 133 -5.63 0.25 3.35
N LEU A 134 -5.32 0.98 4.41
CA LEU A 134 -6.05 0.94 5.69
C LEU A 134 -6.41 2.37 6.14
N PRO A 135 -7.57 2.56 6.76
CA PRO A 135 -7.86 3.81 7.44
C PRO A 135 -6.89 4.01 8.62
N TRP A 136 -6.53 5.27 8.86
CA TRP A 136 -5.70 5.68 9.98
C TRP A 136 -6.47 6.59 10.93
N ASN A 137 -6.33 6.36 12.22
CA ASN A 137 -6.89 7.20 13.26
C ASN A 137 -5.75 7.85 14.07
N ASN A 138 -5.55 9.14 13.89
CA ASN A 138 -4.54 9.92 14.61
C ASN A 138 -4.80 10.00 16.13
N ALA A 139 -6.05 9.99 16.58
CA ALA A 139 -6.36 10.12 18.01
C ALA A 139 -5.91 8.88 18.81
N THR A 140 -5.93 7.72 18.17
CA THR A 140 -5.57 6.43 18.78
C THR A 140 -4.30 5.83 18.21
N SER A 141 -3.69 6.46 17.19
CA SER A 141 -2.55 5.92 16.42
C SER A 141 -2.81 4.50 15.91
N THR A 142 -3.98 4.29 15.32
CA THR A 142 -4.46 2.97 14.91
C THR A 142 -4.67 2.90 13.41
N ALA A 143 -4.13 1.84 12.78
CA ALA A 143 -4.46 1.43 11.43
C ALA A 143 -5.59 0.40 11.46
N GLY A 144 -6.63 0.61 10.69
CA GLY A 144 -7.84 -0.21 10.68
C GLY A 144 -9.00 0.40 11.52
N PRO A 145 -10.12 -0.32 11.64
CA PRO A 145 -10.35 -1.67 11.11
C PRO A 145 -10.29 -1.71 9.58
N GLY A 146 -9.80 -2.81 9.06
CA GLY A 146 -9.71 -3.03 7.62
C GLY A 146 -9.53 -4.49 7.27
N THR A 147 -9.72 -4.79 6.00
CA THR A 147 -9.48 -6.12 5.43
C THR A 147 -8.46 -6.02 4.31
N ALA A 148 -7.35 -6.75 4.45
CA ALA A 148 -6.40 -6.98 3.40
C ALA A 148 -6.84 -8.17 2.55
N VAL A 149 -6.80 -8.04 1.24
CA VAL A 149 -6.98 -9.16 0.31
C VAL A 149 -5.67 -9.37 -0.44
N LEU A 150 -5.05 -10.53 -0.24
CA LEU A 150 -3.80 -10.91 -0.84
C LEU A 150 -4.06 -12.08 -1.79
N LYS A 151 -3.48 -12.05 -2.98
CA LYS A 151 -3.58 -13.19 -3.91
C LYS A 151 -2.63 -14.30 -3.50
N GLY A 152 -3.13 -15.51 -3.41
CA GLY A 152 -2.31 -16.69 -3.21
C GLY A 152 -1.54 -17.03 -4.48
N ASN A 153 -0.23 -17.19 -4.36
CA ASN A 153 0.67 -17.42 -5.50
C ASN A 153 1.59 -18.63 -5.33
N GLY A 154 1.33 -19.50 -4.36
CA GLY A 154 2.13 -20.70 -4.17
C GLY A 154 1.52 -21.71 -3.20
N GLY A 155 1.93 -22.98 -3.32
CA GLY A 155 1.47 -24.08 -2.47
C GLY A 155 -0.04 -24.31 -2.55
N GLN A 156 -0.65 -24.57 -1.41
CA GLN A 156 -2.10 -24.79 -1.30
C GLN A 156 -2.93 -23.51 -1.52
N PHE A 157 -2.28 -22.33 -1.57
CA PHE A 157 -2.92 -21.03 -1.73
C PHE A 157 -2.97 -20.56 -3.18
N ALA A 158 -2.30 -21.24 -4.10
CA ALA A 158 -2.25 -20.86 -5.51
C ALA A 158 -3.67 -20.65 -6.10
N GLY A 159 -3.90 -19.44 -6.65
CA GLY A 159 -5.17 -19.05 -7.24
C GLY A 159 -6.31 -18.75 -6.26
N LYS A 160 -6.04 -18.74 -4.95
CA LYS A 160 -7.02 -18.45 -3.91
C LYS A 160 -6.77 -17.07 -3.31
N ASP A 161 -7.80 -16.48 -2.68
CA ASP A 161 -7.66 -15.25 -1.93
C ASP A 161 -7.33 -15.53 -0.46
N CYS A 162 -6.39 -14.77 0.07
CA CYS A 162 -6.04 -14.76 1.48
C CYS A 162 -6.55 -13.45 2.07
N HIS A 163 -7.31 -13.53 3.14
CA HIS A 163 -7.85 -12.36 3.81
C HIS A 163 -7.19 -12.17 5.16
N ALA A 164 -6.88 -10.93 5.51
CA ALA A 164 -6.49 -10.58 6.87
C ALA A 164 -7.28 -9.35 7.29
N SER A 165 -7.99 -9.44 8.42
CA SER A 165 -8.81 -8.35 8.95
C SER A 165 -8.47 -8.04 10.39
N GLY A 166 -8.62 -6.78 10.79
CA GLY A 166 -8.37 -6.34 12.15
C GLY A 166 -7.93 -4.89 12.26
N SER A 167 -7.39 -4.56 13.42
CA SER A 167 -6.83 -3.24 13.73
C SER A 167 -5.51 -3.38 14.45
N LEU A 168 -4.58 -2.46 14.16
CA LEU A 168 -3.25 -2.45 14.76
C LEU A 168 -2.97 -1.05 15.32
N THR A 169 -2.56 -0.96 16.59
CA THR A 169 -2.25 0.29 17.27
C THR A 169 -0.76 0.47 17.45
N VAL A 170 -0.27 1.65 17.14
CA VAL A 170 1.15 2.04 17.28
C VAL A 170 1.41 2.66 18.64
N SER A 171 2.47 2.20 19.30
CA SER A 171 2.97 2.74 20.58
C SER A 171 4.50 2.92 20.53
N PRO A 172 5.02 4.03 21.02
CA PRO A 172 4.30 5.22 21.48
C PRO A 172 3.53 5.89 20.34
N ALA A 173 2.50 6.67 20.69
CA ALA A 173 1.62 7.32 19.71
C ALA A 173 2.39 8.20 18.72
N ILE A 174 1.95 8.18 17.48
CA ILE A 174 2.46 8.99 16.37
C ILE A 174 1.31 9.76 15.73
N GLN A 175 1.66 10.82 15.00
CA GLN A 175 0.72 11.63 14.23
C GLN A 175 1.09 11.63 12.77
N ILE A 176 0.10 11.50 11.89
CA ILE A 176 0.24 11.71 10.44
C ILE A 176 -0.36 13.08 10.11
N LYS A 177 0.42 13.94 9.47
CA LYS A 177 0.07 15.33 9.11
C LYS A 177 0.09 15.52 7.62
#